data_1fee6bcbd80f26ab56f47db86af928ce
#
_entry.id   1fee6bcbd80f26ab56f47db86af928ce
#
_cell.length_a   1.000
_cell.length_b   1.000
_cell.length_c   1.000
_cell.angle_alpha   90.00
_cell.angle_beta   90.00
_cell.angle_gamma   90.00
#
_symmetry.space_group_name_H-M   'P 1'
#
loop_
_entity.id
_entity.type
_entity.pdbx_description
1 polymer ?
#
loop_
_entity_poly.entity_id
_entity_poly.type
_entity_poly.pdbx_seq_one_letter_code
_entity_poly.pdbx_strand_id
1 'polypeptide(L)'
;MKKLGVYGCSSMLTSEFIAGCSSMLTSEFIAGCSVYVAQYGDVGQYSFFNLDLTGMGFDDPQMLTPYIQMRADSIKNEVYPDAGASAEITNIENDFLVTGEAAMAWVAANQFPTMYNVCQEQGRTLKLATLPRITSDGPSGAVIQSSQMLCVSQDSQQKEEAAKFISWFENDPDCNNILQGERGIPVNATVRETLSANATEGQQIMYDFMDKVSKFKMPDKVNVLSPDGQDEVVDNYRNYIQQVVDGQITAEEAAQKTYDDAAALFTK
;
A
#
# COMPACT_ATOMS: atom_id res chain seq x y z
N MET A 1 19.86 0.55 -14.14
CA MET A 1 19.69 1.48 -13.02
C MET A 1 21.05 1.78 -12.36
N LYS A 2 21.75 0.82 -11.77
CA LYS A 2 23.08 1.04 -11.14
C LYS A 2 24.06 1.85 -11.99
N LYS A 3 24.12 1.64 -13.32
CA LYS A 3 24.98 2.42 -14.23
C LYS A 3 24.55 3.90 -14.38
N LEU A 4 23.34 4.25 -13.98
CA LEU A 4 22.80 5.61 -14.04
C LEU A 4 22.87 6.33 -12.69
N GLY A 5 23.30 5.63 -11.62
CA GLY A 5 23.36 6.17 -10.26
C GLY A 5 21.98 6.43 -9.64
N VAL A 6 20.95 5.70 -10.08
CA VAL A 6 19.59 5.82 -9.56
C VAL A 6 19.07 4.45 -9.10
N TYR A 7 18.18 4.45 -8.12
CA TYR A 7 17.46 3.26 -7.69
C TYR A 7 16.49 2.76 -8.76
N GLY A 8 16.20 1.48 -8.76
CA GLY A 8 15.16 0.90 -9.60
C GLY A 8 13.76 1.27 -9.13
N CYS A 9 13.59 1.32 -7.82
CA CYS A 9 12.35 1.67 -7.15
C CYS A 9 12.64 2.45 -5.88
N SER A 10 11.85 3.46 -5.54
CA SER A 10 11.90 4.04 -4.20
C SER A 10 11.34 3.03 -3.20
N SER A 11 11.84 3.05 -1.97
CA SER A 11 11.19 2.30 -0.91
C SER A 11 9.97 3.09 -0.47
N MET A 12 8.86 2.51 -0.65
CA MET A 12 7.61 3.19 -0.81
C MET A 12 6.84 3.54 0.40
N LEU A 13 7.13 2.99 1.47
CA LEU A 13 6.33 3.16 2.65
C LEU A 13 7.27 3.22 3.84
N THR A 14 7.80 4.39 4.08
CA THR A 14 8.27 4.68 5.43
C THR A 14 7.05 4.63 6.35
N SER A 15 7.23 4.06 7.53
CA SER A 15 6.21 4.01 8.59
C SER A 15 5.55 5.36 8.87
N GLU A 16 6.24 6.46 8.62
CA GLU A 16 5.77 7.83 8.86
C GLU A 16 4.79 8.31 7.78
N PHE A 17 4.95 7.88 6.56
CA PHE A 17 3.98 8.16 5.49
C PHE A 17 2.67 7.38 5.74
N ILE A 18 2.77 6.20 6.32
CA ILE A 18 1.66 5.40 6.77
C ILE A 18 1.00 6.01 8.02
N ALA A 19 1.75 6.58 8.94
CA ALA A 19 1.21 7.23 10.14
C ALA A 19 0.36 8.47 9.81
N GLY A 20 0.66 9.19 8.73
CA GLY A 20 -0.18 10.29 8.23
C GLY A 20 -1.48 9.83 7.59
N CYS A 21 -1.53 8.61 7.08
CA CYS A 21 -2.71 7.97 6.47
C CYS A 21 -3.38 6.94 7.39
N SER A 22 -3.11 6.97 8.67
CA SER A 22 -3.63 6.17 9.78
C SER A 22 -4.32 4.84 9.44
N SER A 23 -3.87 3.78 10.06
CA SER A 23 -4.57 2.50 10.29
C SER A 23 -4.98 1.61 9.11
N MET A 24 -4.96 2.08 7.87
CA MET A 24 -5.48 1.31 6.73
C MET A 24 -4.42 0.84 5.74
N LEU A 25 -3.23 1.39 5.79
CA LEU A 25 -2.14 0.89 4.98
C LEU A 25 -1.32 -0.07 5.84
N THR A 26 -1.65 -1.33 5.69
CA THR A 26 -0.70 -2.39 5.98
C THR A 26 0.66 -1.94 5.43
N SER A 27 1.70 -2.10 6.21
CA SER A 27 3.05 -1.75 5.76
C SER A 27 3.32 -2.32 4.36
N GLU A 28 4.25 -1.75 3.65
CA GLU A 28 4.73 -2.29 2.36
C GLU A 28 4.95 -3.81 2.43
N PHE A 29 5.46 -4.30 3.55
CA PHE A 29 5.65 -5.72 3.78
C PHE A 29 4.32 -6.49 3.73
N ILE A 30 3.34 -6.11 4.56
CA ILE A 30 2.05 -6.82 4.61
C ILE A 30 1.34 -6.71 3.26
N ALA A 31 1.33 -5.54 2.62
CA ALA A 31 0.75 -5.35 1.30
C ALA A 31 1.49 -6.17 0.23
N GLY A 32 2.82 -6.14 0.22
CA GLY A 32 3.63 -6.91 -0.73
C GLY A 32 3.50 -8.42 -0.53
N CYS A 33 3.52 -8.88 0.72
CA CYS A 33 3.27 -10.28 1.04
C CYS A 33 1.84 -10.70 0.65
N SER A 34 0.83 -9.87 0.89
CA SER A 34 -0.54 -10.17 0.49
C SER A 34 -0.67 -10.32 -1.03
N VAL A 35 -0.05 -9.42 -1.81
CA VAL A 35 0.02 -9.55 -3.27
C VAL A 35 0.72 -10.84 -3.69
N TYR A 36 1.83 -11.17 -3.05
CA TYR A 36 2.58 -12.39 -3.33
C TYR A 36 1.76 -13.64 -2.99
N VAL A 37 1.17 -13.71 -1.79
CA VAL A 37 0.32 -14.82 -1.35
C VAL A 37 -0.88 -15.00 -2.29
N ALA A 38 -1.53 -13.90 -2.71
CA ALA A 38 -2.67 -13.96 -3.62
C ALA A 38 -2.31 -14.51 -5.01
N GLN A 39 -1.07 -14.32 -5.46
CA GLN A 39 -0.63 -14.78 -6.78
C GLN A 39 -0.03 -16.19 -6.76
N TYR A 40 0.65 -16.56 -5.69
CA TYR A 40 1.43 -17.81 -5.59
C TYR A 40 0.86 -18.81 -4.61
N GLY A 41 -0.08 -18.38 -3.74
CA GLY A 41 -0.72 -19.25 -2.76
C GLY A 41 -1.73 -20.21 -3.35
N ASP A 42 -2.17 -21.13 -2.52
CA ASP A 42 -3.24 -22.06 -2.84
C ASP A 42 -4.59 -21.34 -3.01
N VAL A 43 -5.54 -22.03 -3.60
CA VAL A 43 -6.90 -21.48 -3.80
C VAL A 43 -7.52 -21.13 -2.44
N GLY A 44 -7.84 -19.84 -2.27
CA GLY A 44 -8.41 -19.30 -1.03
C GLY A 44 -7.42 -18.54 -0.15
N GLN A 45 -6.13 -18.55 -0.48
CA GLN A 45 -5.11 -17.73 0.18
C GLN A 45 -4.98 -16.41 -0.57
N TYR A 46 -5.43 -15.31 0.02
CA TYR A 46 -5.50 -14.01 -0.66
C TYR A 46 -4.79 -12.88 0.08
N SER A 47 -4.30 -13.12 1.31
CA SER A 47 -3.67 -12.08 2.11
C SER A 47 -2.72 -12.66 3.16
N PHE A 48 -1.94 -11.80 3.78
CA PHE A 48 -1.01 -12.16 4.85
C PHE A 48 -1.74 -12.70 6.09
N PHE A 49 -2.84 -12.05 6.50
CA PHE A 49 -3.75 -12.53 7.53
C PHE A 49 -5.04 -13.06 6.89
N ASN A 50 -5.74 -13.97 7.56
CA ASN A 50 -7.04 -14.43 7.11
C ASN A 50 -8.12 -13.32 7.28
N LEU A 51 -9.24 -13.48 6.58
CA LEU A 51 -10.23 -12.41 6.46
C LEU A 51 -10.98 -12.08 7.76
N ASP A 52 -11.02 -13.00 8.70
CA ASP A 52 -11.67 -12.80 10.01
C ASP A 52 -10.67 -12.40 11.12
N LEU A 53 -9.40 -12.22 10.76
CA LEU A 53 -8.31 -11.86 11.68
C LEU A 53 -8.18 -12.82 12.88
N THR A 54 -8.36 -14.09 12.62
CA THR A 54 -8.19 -15.16 13.63
C THR A 54 -6.89 -15.94 13.44
N GLY A 55 -6.12 -15.65 12.40
CA GLY A 55 -4.88 -16.34 12.08
C GLY A 55 -4.22 -15.84 10.80
N MET A 56 -3.25 -16.61 10.36
CA MET A 56 -2.54 -16.36 9.10
C MET A 56 -3.43 -16.65 7.89
N GLY A 57 -3.18 -15.98 6.78
CA GLY A 57 -3.87 -16.19 5.50
C GLY A 57 -3.29 -17.34 4.67
N PHE A 58 -2.25 -18.01 5.17
CA PHE A 58 -1.55 -19.15 4.52
C PHE A 58 -0.91 -20.02 5.59
N ASP A 59 -0.64 -21.29 5.25
CA ASP A 59 -0.21 -22.29 6.23
C ASP A 59 1.31 -22.51 6.24
N ASP A 60 1.98 -22.38 5.08
CA ASP A 60 3.41 -22.65 4.96
C ASP A 60 4.25 -21.38 5.10
N PRO A 61 5.02 -21.21 6.19
CA PRO A 61 5.92 -20.07 6.37
C PRO A 61 6.89 -19.86 5.19
N GLN A 62 7.32 -20.96 4.56
CA GLN A 62 8.29 -20.92 3.48
C GLN A 62 7.75 -20.30 2.18
N MET A 63 6.45 -20.10 2.10
CA MET A 63 5.85 -19.30 1.03
C MET A 63 6.44 -17.88 0.99
N LEU A 64 6.86 -17.29 2.10
CA LEU A 64 7.47 -15.95 2.16
C LEU A 64 8.93 -15.92 1.69
N THR A 65 9.63 -17.05 1.70
CA THR A 65 11.08 -17.12 1.40
C THR A 65 11.45 -16.44 0.08
N PRO A 66 10.79 -16.71 -1.07
CA PRO A 66 11.15 -16.05 -2.32
C PRO A 66 10.94 -14.53 -2.29
N TYR A 67 9.91 -14.07 -1.59
CA TYR A 67 9.64 -12.64 -1.44
C TYR A 67 10.73 -11.96 -0.59
N ILE A 68 11.09 -12.56 0.53
CA ILE A 68 12.15 -12.08 1.44
C ILE A 68 13.50 -12.06 0.72
N GLN A 69 13.84 -13.14 0.00
CA GLN A 69 15.09 -13.21 -0.77
C GLN A 69 15.13 -12.13 -1.85
N MET A 70 14.04 -11.95 -2.59
CA MET A 70 13.93 -10.89 -3.61
C MET A 70 14.15 -9.49 -3.00
N ARG A 71 13.59 -9.22 -1.82
CA ARG A 71 13.78 -7.95 -1.13
C ARG A 71 15.23 -7.74 -0.71
N ALA A 72 15.84 -8.73 -0.08
CA ALA A 72 17.24 -8.68 0.35
C ALA A 72 18.19 -8.50 -0.85
N ASP A 73 17.98 -9.25 -1.92
CA ASP A 73 18.78 -9.14 -3.15
C ASP A 73 18.60 -7.77 -3.81
N SER A 74 17.40 -7.21 -3.77
CA SER A 74 17.12 -5.88 -4.33
C SER A 74 17.86 -4.78 -3.56
N ILE A 75 17.95 -4.89 -2.24
CA ILE A 75 18.76 -3.97 -1.41
C ILE A 75 20.26 -4.15 -1.71
N LYS A 76 20.77 -5.39 -1.68
CA LYS A 76 22.17 -5.71 -2.00
C LYS A 76 22.61 -5.20 -3.37
N ASN A 77 21.70 -5.23 -4.34
CA ASN A 77 21.98 -4.81 -5.72
C ASN A 77 21.64 -3.33 -5.97
N GLU A 78 21.31 -2.56 -4.94
CA GLU A 78 20.95 -1.14 -5.04
C GLU A 78 19.77 -0.88 -6.00
N VAL A 79 18.84 -1.85 -6.08
CA VAL A 79 17.56 -1.69 -6.78
C VAL A 79 16.55 -0.96 -5.88
N TYR A 80 16.58 -1.29 -4.58
CA TYR A 80 15.91 -0.54 -3.52
C TYR A 80 16.94 0.19 -2.67
N PRO A 81 16.60 1.35 -2.11
CA PRO A 81 17.40 2.00 -1.10
C PRO A 81 17.48 1.14 0.17
N ASP A 82 18.55 1.29 0.91
CA ASP A 82 18.67 0.69 2.24
C ASP A 82 17.74 1.38 3.26
N ALA A 83 17.71 0.86 4.49
CA ALA A 83 16.86 1.38 5.54
C ALA A 83 17.21 2.82 5.92
N GLY A 84 18.50 3.19 5.88
CA GLY A 84 18.95 4.55 6.19
C GLY A 84 18.48 5.55 5.17
N ALA A 85 18.72 5.28 3.87
CA ALA A 85 18.23 6.12 2.79
C ALA A 85 16.70 6.20 2.75
N SER A 86 16.02 5.10 3.05
CA SER A 86 14.55 5.06 3.10
C SER A 86 13.98 5.94 4.20
N ALA A 87 14.67 6.08 5.33
CA ALA A 87 14.24 6.93 6.45
C ALA A 87 14.30 8.44 6.12
N GLU A 88 14.98 8.83 5.05
CA GLU A 88 15.01 10.22 4.57
C GLU A 88 13.72 10.63 3.85
N ILE A 89 12.90 9.67 3.40
CA ILE A 89 11.60 9.93 2.77
C ILE A 89 10.57 10.22 3.85
N THR A 90 10.28 11.50 4.09
CA THR A 90 9.33 11.95 5.11
C THR A 90 8.04 12.52 4.55
N ASN A 91 8.01 12.81 3.24
CA ASN A 91 6.84 13.33 2.52
C ASN A 91 6.93 12.97 1.03
N ILE A 92 5.90 13.33 0.26
CA ILE A 92 5.85 13.05 -1.19
C ILE A 92 6.96 13.77 -1.93
N GLU A 93 7.27 15.00 -1.55
CA GLU A 93 8.20 15.86 -2.26
C GLU A 93 9.64 15.35 -2.19
N ASN A 94 10.01 14.64 -1.14
CA ASN A 94 11.32 14.04 -1.00
C ASN A 94 11.36 12.52 -1.28
N ASP A 95 10.29 11.96 -1.85
CA ASP A 95 10.34 10.60 -2.39
C ASP A 95 11.36 10.51 -3.55
N PHE A 96 12.14 9.44 -3.59
CA PHE A 96 13.20 9.25 -4.59
C PHE A 96 12.69 9.21 -6.04
N LEU A 97 11.43 8.84 -6.27
CA LEU A 97 10.81 9.00 -7.58
C LEU A 97 10.62 10.48 -7.92
N VAL A 98 10.19 11.28 -6.95
CA VAL A 98 9.94 12.72 -7.13
C VAL A 98 11.23 13.51 -7.23
N THR A 99 12.27 13.15 -6.49
CA THR A 99 13.60 13.78 -6.60
C THR A 99 14.38 13.32 -7.85
N GLY A 100 13.95 12.22 -8.47
CA GLY A 100 14.58 11.66 -9.66
C GLY A 100 15.67 10.62 -9.39
N GLU A 101 15.80 10.21 -8.14
CA GLU A 101 16.77 9.20 -7.69
C GLU A 101 16.24 7.77 -7.86
N ALA A 102 14.92 7.59 -8.06
CA ALA A 102 14.33 6.31 -8.41
C ALA A 102 13.53 6.38 -9.71
N ALA A 103 13.43 5.26 -10.41
CA ALA A 103 12.69 5.16 -11.67
C ALA A 103 11.23 4.71 -11.46
N MET A 104 10.92 4.09 -10.34
CA MET A 104 9.60 3.55 -10.01
C MET A 104 9.32 3.76 -8.53
N ALA A 105 8.04 3.84 -8.19
CA ALA A 105 7.56 3.79 -6.81
C ALA A 105 6.27 2.97 -6.74
N TRP A 106 6.05 2.35 -5.60
CA TRP A 106 4.77 1.75 -5.27
C TRP A 106 4.04 2.67 -4.27
N VAL A 107 2.96 3.26 -4.64
CA VAL A 107 2.26 4.28 -3.85
C VAL A 107 0.76 4.00 -3.79
N ALA A 108 0.08 4.55 -2.80
CA ALA A 108 -1.36 4.57 -2.78
C ALA A 108 -1.90 5.48 -3.90
N ALA A 109 -3.04 5.11 -4.50
CA ALA A 109 -3.56 5.79 -5.68
C ALA A 109 -3.77 7.31 -5.46
N ASN A 110 -4.20 7.72 -4.28
CA ASN A 110 -4.42 9.12 -3.93
C ASN A 110 -3.14 9.99 -3.87
N GLN A 111 -1.96 9.38 -3.79
CA GLN A 111 -0.68 10.09 -3.79
C GLN A 111 -0.21 10.47 -5.20
N PHE A 112 -0.66 9.71 -6.20
CA PHE A 112 -0.21 9.86 -7.57
C PHE A 112 -0.43 11.26 -8.15
N PRO A 113 -1.59 11.95 -7.99
CA PRO A 113 -1.77 13.28 -8.56
C PRO A 113 -0.75 14.31 -8.06
N THR A 114 -0.42 14.27 -6.77
CA THR A 114 0.60 15.16 -6.20
C THR A 114 1.98 14.86 -6.78
N MET A 115 2.40 13.60 -6.79
CA MET A 115 3.69 13.20 -7.39
C MET A 115 3.75 13.55 -8.88
N TYR A 116 2.64 13.34 -9.60
CA TYR A 116 2.53 13.68 -11.02
C TYR A 116 2.78 15.17 -11.25
N ASN A 117 2.10 16.03 -10.51
CA ASN A 117 2.23 17.50 -10.66
C ASN A 117 3.67 17.96 -10.39
N VAL A 118 4.28 17.53 -9.28
CA VAL A 118 5.67 17.91 -8.95
C VAL A 118 6.65 17.42 -10.02
N CYS A 119 6.48 16.21 -10.53
CA CYS A 119 7.33 15.69 -11.61
C CYS A 119 7.12 16.46 -12.93
N GLN A 120 5.90 16.84 -13.26
CA GLN A 120 5.61 17.65 -14.45
C GLN A 120 6.28 19.02 -14.40
N GLU A 121 6.29 19.69 -13.26
CA GLU A 121 7.01 20.95 -13.05
C GLU A 121 8.52 20.80 -13.31
N GLN A 122 9.04 19.61 -13.10
CA GLN A 122 10.44 19.25 -13.36
C GLN A 122 10.68 18.70 -14.79
N GLY A 123 9.66 18.73 -15.65
CA GLY A 123 9.73 18.23 -17.03
C GLY A 123 9.75 16.69 -17.14
N ARG A 124 9.27 15.98 -16.11
CA ARG A 124 9.20 14.52 -16.06
C ARG A 124 7.74 14.06 -16.04
N THR A 125 7.40 13.07 -16.83
CA THR A 125 6.04 12.51 -16.92
C THR A 125 5.98 11.17 -16.20
N LEU A 126 5.12 11.05 -15.20
CA LEU A 126 4.83 9.79 -14.53
C LEU A 126 3.72 9.02 -15.25
N LYS A 127 3.76 7.70 -15.12
CA LYS A 127 2.72 6.79 -15.61
C LYS A 127 2.38 5.78 -14.52
N LEU A 128 1.09 5.43 -14.43
CA LEU A 128 0.63 4.34 -13.59
C LEU A 128 0.75 3.01 -14.33
N ALA A 129 1.28 2.01 -13.65
CA ALA A 129 1.33 0.64 -14.11
C ALA A 129 0.65 -0.28 -13.09
N THR A 130 -0.04 -1.31 -13.57
CA THR A 130 -0.57 -2.35 -12.69
C THR A 130 0.55 -3.23 -12.18
N LEU A 131 0.38 -3.81 -11.00
CA LEU A 131 1.30 -4.82 -10.50
C LEU A 131 1.42 -5.97 -11.51
N PRO A 132 2.63 -6.53 -11.70
CA PRO A 132 2.83 -7.72 -12.52
C PRO A 132 1.94 -8.87 -12.03
N ARG A 133 1.47 -9.68 -12.96
CA ARG A 133 0.72 -10.91 -12.68
C ARG A 133 1.45 -12.10 -13.28
N ILE A 134 1.34 -13.27 -12.65
CA ILE A 134 1.96 -14.51 -13.16
C ILE A 134 1.36 -14.89 -14.51
N THR A 135 0.04 -14.76 -14.63
CA THR A 135 -0.69 -14.99 -15.87
C THR A 135 -1.59 -13.79 -16.22
N SER A 136 -1.93 -13.61 -17.49
CA SER A 136 -2.72 -12.47 -17.95
C SER A 136 -4.13 -12.43 -17.35
N ASP A 137 -4.67 -13.56 -16.96
CA ASP A 137 -6.01 -13.79 -16.40
C ASP A 137 -5.99 -14.17 -14.92
N GLY A 138 -4.79 -14.32 -14.33
CA GLY A 138 -4.59 -14.64 -12.91
C GLY A 138 -5.00 -13.50 -11.98
N PRO A 139 -5.08 -13.78 -10.68
CA PRO A 139 -5.35 -12.74 -9.68
C PRO A 139 -4.26 -11.68 -9.69
N SER A 140 -4.63 -10.43 -9.49
CA SER A 140 -3.66 -9.32 -9.42
C SER A 140 -2.95 -9.25 -8.06
N GLY A 141 -3.57 -9.80 -7.03
CA GLY A 141 -3.18 -9.59 -5.63
C GLY A 141 -3.45 -8.17 -5.13
N ALA A 142 -3.70 -7.21 -6.02
CA ALA A 142 -4.12 -5.88 -5.63
C ALA A 142 -5.59 -5.89 -5.15
N VAL A 143 -5.91 -5.01 -4.24
CA VAL A 143 -7.27 -4.83 -3.72
C VAL A 143 -7.66 -3.36 -3.80
N ILE A 144 -8.95 -3.13 -4.06
CA ILE A 144 -9.57 -1.82 -3.86
C ILE A 144 -10.23 -1.87 -2.48
N GLN A 145 -9.69 -1.10 -1.56
CA GLN A 145 -10.21 -1.05 -0.19
C GLN A 145 -10.66 0.36 0.15
N SER A 146 -11.47 0.48 1.19
CA SER A 146 -11.83 1.79 1.76
C SER A 146 -10.57 2.55 2.12
N SER A 147 -10.47 3.82 1.71
CA SER A 147 -9.32 4.66 2.01
C SER A 147 -9.37 5.16 3.46
N GLN A 148 -10.22 6.13 3.72
CA GLN A 148 -10.44 6.68 5.05
C GLN A 148 -11.90 6.52 5.43
N MET A 149 -12.16 6.25 6.70
CA MET A 149 -13.52 6.08 7.23
C MET A 149 -13.75 7.11 8.33
N LEU A 150 -14.91 7.77 8.25
CA LEU A 150 -15.41 8.61 9.34
C LEU A 150 -16.27 7.78 10.27
N CYS A 151 -15.95 7.81 11.56
CA CYS A 151 -16.68 7.06 12.58
C CYS A 151 -17.30 8.00 13.62
N VAL A 152 -18.44 7.61 14.15
CA VAL A 152 -19.08 8.27 15.29
C VAL A 152 -18.81 7.44 16.54
N SER A 153 -18.24 8.07 17.57
CA SER A 153 -18.04 7.38 18.84
C SER A 153 -19.37 6.87 19.41
N GLN A 154 -19.35 5.66 19.97
CA GLN A 154 -20.52 5.09 20.65
C GLN A 154 -20.99 5.95 21.83
N ASP A 155 -20.08 6.66 22.49
CA ASP A 155 -20.36 7.49 23.64
C ASP A 155 -20.78 8.92 23.29
N SER A 156 -20.76 9.28 21.99
CA SER A 156 -21.17 10.60 21.54
C SER A 156 -22.62 10.89 21.91
N GLN A 157 -22.86 12.05 22.45
CA GLN A 157 -24.21 12.57 22.76
C GLN A 157 -24.80 13.33 21.55
N GLN A 158 -24.05 13.47 20.44
CA GLN A 158 -24.44 14.20 19.23
C GLN A 158 -24.37 13.30 18.00
N LYS A 159 -24.83 12.04 18.10
CA LYS A 159 -24.71 11.04 17.04
C LYS A 159 -25.44 11.45 15.76
N GLU A 160 -26.61 12.07 15.90
CA GLU A 160 -27.41 12.53 14.76
C GLU A 160 -26.68 13.65 13.98
N GLU A 161 -26.14 14.65 14.69
CA GLU A 161 -25.40 15.73 14.05
C GLU A 161 -24.09 15.24 13.43
N ALA A 162 -23.40 14.32 14.09
CA ALA A 162 -22.22 13.67 13.54
C ALA A 162 -22.54 12.88 12.24
N ALA A 163 -23.66 12.16 12.23
CA ALA A 163 -24.11 11.45 11.02
C ALA A 163 -24.47 12.43 9.87
N LYS A 164 -25.09 13.56 10.18
CA LYS A 164 -25.36 14.62 9.19
C LYS A 164 -24.06 15.19 8.63
N PHE A 165 -23.06 15.43 9.47
CA PHE A 165 -21.75 15.89 9.03
C PHE A 165 -21.08 14.88 8.10
N ILE A 166 -21.07 13.58 8.47
CA ILE A 166 -20.52 12.52 7.62
C ILE A 166 -21.24 12.47 6.28
N SER A 167 -22.59 12.52 6.30
CA SER A 167 -23.37 12.52 5.08
C SER A 167 -23.06 13.73 4.19
N TRP A 168 -22.89 14.91 4.75
CA TRP A 168 -22.47 16.10 4.02
C TRP A 168 -21.07 15.93 3.45
N PHE A 169 -20.11 15.49 4.27
CA PHE A 169 -18.72 15.30 3.87
C PHE A 169 -18.56 14.34 2.68
N GLU A 170 -19.33 13.25 2.68
CA GLU A 170 -19.27 12.22 1.64
C GLU A 170 -20.04 12.58 0.36
N ASN A 171 -21.08 13.42 0.48
CA ASN A 171 -22.05 13.57 -0.61
C ASN A 171 -22.13 15.00 -1.17
N ASP A 172 -21.59 15.99 -0.47
CA ASP A 172 -21.68 17.38 -0.91
C ASP A 172 -20.65 17.69 -2.00
N PRO A 173 -21.06 18.20 -3.18
CA PRO A 173 -20.14 18.52 -4.27
C PRO A 173 -19.15 19.63 -3.92
N ASP A 174 -19.56 20.64 -3.14
CA ASP A 174 -18.68 21.77 -2.80
C ASP A 174 -17.59 21.32 -1.82
N CYS A 175 -17.95 20.50 -0.83
CA CYS A 175 -16.99 19.86 0.06
C CYS A 175 -15.98 19.02 -0.74
N ASN A 176 -16.44 18.19 -1.63
CA ASN A 176 -15.58 17.30 -2.41
C ASN A 176 -14.75 18.06 -3.47
N ASN A 177 -15.24 19.19 -3.98
CA ASN A 177 -14.44 20.09 -4.82
C ASN A 177 -13.26 20.72 -4.07
N ILE A 178 -13.34 20.85 -2.74
CA ILE A 178 -12.20 21.29 -1.92
C ILE A 178 -11.24 20.12 -1.69
N LEU A 179 -11.76 18.93 -1.37
CA LEU A 179 -10.97 17.75 -1.06
C LEU A 179 -10.24 17.15 -2.27
N GLN A 180 -10.82 17.27 -3.46
CA GLN A 180 -10.24 16.80 -4.74
C GLN A 180 -9.77 15.32 -4.72
N GLY A 181 -10.39 14.47 -3.91
CA GLY A 181 -10.02 13.06 -3.77
C GLY A 181 -8.76 12.81 -2.93
N GLU A 182 -8.21 13.81 -2.24
CA GLU A 182 -7.04 13.66 -1.36
C GLU A 182 -7.29 12.64 -0.24
N ARG A 183 -8.52 12.55 0.24
CA ARG A 183 -8.96 11.57 1.26
C ARG A 183 -9.39 10.22 0.68
N GLY A 184 -9.14 9.99 -0.58
CA GLY A 184 -9.56 8.82 -1.33
C GLY A 184 -10.58 9.18 -2.40
N ILE A 185 -10.82 8.25 -3.31
CA ILE A 185 -11.82 8.42 -4.35
C ILE A 185 -13.22 8.35 -3.72
N PRO A 186 -14.08 9.38 -3.90
CA PRO A 186 -15.40 9.41 -3.28
C PRO A 186 -16.25 8.18 -3.60
N VAL A 187 -16.93 7.64 -2.61
CA VAL A 187 -17.83 6.49 -2.79
C VAL A 187 -19.11 6.86 -3.55
N ASN A 188 -19.54 8.12 -3.48
CA ASN A 188 -20.69 8.63 -4.20
C ASN A 188 -20.39 8.80 -5.69
N ALA A 189 -21.15 8.12 -6.56
CA ALA A 189 -20.98 8.14 -8.01
C ALA A 189 -21.17 9.54 -8.60
N THR A 190 -22.19 10.28 -8.15
CA THR A 190 -22.48 11.65 -8.64
C THR A 190 -21.35 12.60 -8.28
N VAL A 191 -20.77 12.48 -7.08
CA VAL A 191 -19.61 13.28 -6.68
C VAL A 191 -18.41 12.92 -7.57
N ARG A 192 -18.17 11.63 -7.84
CA ARG A 192 -17.08 11.22 -8.75
C ARG A 192 -17.25 11.79 -10.16
N GLU A 193 -18.46 11.78 -10.70
CA GLU A 193 -18.75 12.39 -12.01
C GLU A 193 -18.45 13.89 -12.02
N THR A 194 -18.85 14.61 -10.96
CA THR A 194 -18.58 16.04 -10.82
C THR A 194 -17.08 16.33 -10.73
N LEU A 195 -16.34 15.56 -9.94
CA LEU A 195 -14.90 15.73 -9.81
C LEU A 195 -14.17 15.35 -11.11
N SER A 196 -14.58 14.30 -11.80
CA SER A 196 -13.98 13.89 -13.07
C SER A 196 -14.13 14.97 -14.15
N ALA A 197 -15.24 15.72 -14.15
CA ALA A 197 -15.46 16.80 -15.11
C ALA A 197 -14.48 17.97 -14.92
N ASN A 198 -13.91 18.14 -13.73
CA ASN A 198 -12.98 19.23 -13.38
C ASN A 198 -11.60 18.69 -12.98
N ALA A 199 -11.32 17.43 -13.21
CA ALA A 199 -10.10 16.76 -12.79
C ALA A 199 -8.86 17.35 -13.49
N THR A 200 -7.78 17.50 -12.73
CA THR A 200 -6.46 17.73 -13.31
C THR A 200 -6.00 16.51 -14.11
N GLU A 201 -4.99 16.66 -14.96
CA GLU A 201 -4.46 15.53 -15.74
C GLU A 201 -4.02 14.35 -14.84
N GLY A 202 -3.32 14.62 -13.74
CA GLY A 202 -2.91 13.60 -12.78
C GLY A 202 -4.10 12.88 -12.12
N GLN A 203 -5.15 13.62 -11.78
CA GLN A 203 -6.38 13.04 -11.23
C GLN A 203 -7.11 12.18 -12.28
N GLN A 204 -7.20 12.63 -13.53
CA GLN A 204 -7.84 11.84 -14.58
C GLN A 204 -7.10 10.54 -14.83
N ILE A 205 -5.77 10.57 -14.88
CA ILE A 205 -4.94 9.36 -15.00
C ILE A 205 -5.21 8.39 -13.84
N MET A 206 -5.34 8.91 -12.61
CA MET A 206 -5.68 8.11 -11.44
C MET A 206 -7.07 7.47 -11.56
N TYR A 207 -8.09 8.23 -11.98
CA TYR A 207 -9.45 7.70 -12.15
C TYR A 207 -9.52 6.60 -13.22
N ASP A 208 -8.87 6.83 -14.37
CA ASP A 208 -8.80 5.86 -15.46
C ASP A 208 -8.07 4.58 -15.02
N PHE A 209 -7.02 4.73 -14.22
CA PHE A 209 -6.30 3.60 -13.63
C PHE A 209 -7.17 2.80 -12.66
N MET A 210 -7.91 3.47 -11.77
CA MET A 210 -8.82 2.81 -10.83
C MET A 210 -9.95 2.07 -11.56
N ASP A 211 -10.52 2.68 -12.60
CA ASP A 211 -11.51 2.01 -13.47
C ASP A 211 -10.93 0.77 -14.16
N LYS A 212 -9.68 0.83 -14.60
CA LYS A 212 -8.97 -0.32 -15.16
C LYS A 212 -8.75 -1.42 -14.11
N VAL A 213 -8.29 -1.08 -12.92
CA VAL A 213 -7.98 -2.04 -11.85
C VAL A 213 -9.26 -2.69 -11.31
N SER A 214 -10.38 -1.95 -11.25
CA SER A 214 -11.67 -2.48 -10.81
C SER A 214 -12.19 -3.64 -11.66
N LYS A 215 -11.69 -3.78 -12.90
CA LYS A 215 -12.04 -4.86 -13.81
C LYS A 215 -11.21 -6.13 -13.65
N PHE A 216 -10.20 -6.08 -12.77
CA PHE A 216 -9.39 -7.26 -12.49
C PHE A 216 -10.10 -8.21 -11.53
N LYS A 217 -9.75 -9.49 -11.61
CA LYS A 217 -10.19 -10.45 -10.61
C LYS A 217 -9.55 -10.09 -9.27
N MET A 218 -10.39 -9.77 -8.31
CA MET A 218 -10.02 -9.44 -6.94
C MET A 218 -10.65 -10.43 -5.97
N PRO A 219 -10.14 -10.53 -4.73
CA PRO A 219 -10.84 -11.25 -3.67
C PRO A 219 -12.24 -10.67 -3.44
N ASP A 220 -13.23 -11.53 -3.21
CA ASP A 220 -14.61 -11.12 -2.91
C ASP A 220 -14.73 -10.31 -1.61
N LYS A 221 -13.76 -10.49 -0.72
CA LYS A 221 -13.66 -9.80 0.55
C LYS A 221 -12.24 -9.35 0.79
N VAL A 222 -12.09 -8.18 1.39
CA VAL A 222 -10.81 -7.66 1.88
C VAL A 222 -10.96 -7.30 3.35
N ASN A 223 -9.94 -7.58 4.12
CA ASN A 223 -9.86 -7.11 5.49
C ASN A 223 -9.29 -5.69 5.49
N VAL A 224 -10.03 -4.77 6.06
CA VAL A 224 -9.63 -3.36 6.20
C VAL A 224 -9.02 -3.07 7.58
N LEU A 225 -9.05 -4.04 8.47
CA LEU A 225 -8.49 -3.94 9.81
C LEU A 225 -7.18 -4.73 9.89
N SER A 226 -6.35 -4.33 10.82
CA SER A 226 -5.12 -5.02 11.16
C SER A 226 -5.24 -5.61 12.57
N PRO A 227 -4.64 -6.76 12.86
CA PRO A 227 -4.59 -7.26 14.24
C PRO A 227 -3.74 -6.33 15.12
N ASP A 228 -4.11 -6.25 16.38
CA ASP A 228 -3.32 -5.52 17.37
C ASP A 228 -1.90 -6.09 17.44
N GLY A 229 -0.90 -5.21 17.45
CA GLY A 229 0.52 -5.60 17.47
C GLY A 229 1.14 -5.84 16.08
N GLN A 230 0.41 -5.65 15.00
CA GLN A 230 0.96 -5.79 13.64
C GLN A 230 2.21 -4.95 13.41
N ASP A 231 2.28 -3.75 13.98
CA ASP A 231 3.42 -2.85 13.78
C ASP A 231 4.73 -3.46 14.30
N GLU A 232 4.68 -4.21 15.40
CA GLU A 232 5.83 -4.94 15.94
C GLU A 232 6.30 -6.05 14.98
N VAL A 233 5.37 -6.77 14.36
CA VAL A 233 5.69 -7.78 13.33
C VAL A 233 6.40 -7.14 12.14
N VAL A 234 5.94 -5.98 11.72
CA VAL A 234 6.54 -5.23 10.62
C VAL A 234 7.94 -4.75 10.93
N ASP A 235 8.17 -4.24 12.14
CA ASP A 235 9.49 -3.78 12.56
C ASP A 235 10.47 -4.97 12.71
N ASN A 236 10.00 -6.09 13.23
CA ASN A 236 10.78 -7.32 13.29
C ASN A 236 11.14 -7.82 11.88
N TYR A 237 10.19 -7.83 10.96
CA TYR A 237 10.46 -8.20 9.57
C TYR A 237 11.55 -7.32 8.93
N ARG A 238 11.49 -5.99 9.12
CA ARG A 238 12.54 -5.09 8.61
C ARG A 238 13.92 -5.46 9.14
N ASN A 239 13.99 -5.77 10.43
CA ASN A 239 15.21 -6.23 11.06
C ASN A 239 15.67 -7.59 10.48
N TYR A 240 14.76 -8.53 10.20
CA TYR A 240 15.09 -9.81 9.59
C TYR A 240 15.60 -9.64 8.14
N ILE A 241 14.99 -8.75 7.36
CA ILE A 241 15.50 -8.41 6.03
C ILE A 241 16.95 -7.90 6.12
N GLN A 242 17.23 -6.98 7.05
CA GLN A 242 18.60 -6.48 7.22
C GLN A 242 19.57 -7.60 7.61
N GLN A 243 19.18 -8.51 8.49
CA GLN A 243 20.00 -9.67 8.85
C GLN A 243 20.26 -10.60 7.64
N VAL A 244 19.29 -10.76 6.74
CA VAL A 244 19.49 -11.51 5.48
C VAL A 244 20.45 -10.76 4.54
N VAL A 245 20.31 -9.45 4.43
CA VAL A 245 21.23 -8.59 3.65
C VAL A 245 22.67 -8.73 4.17
N ASP A 246 22.85 -8.75 5.48
CA ASP A 246 24.14 -8.86 6.15
C ASP A 246 24.68 -10.32 6.20
N GLY A 247 23.89 -11.29 5.77
CA GLY A 247 24.25 -12.70 5.76
C GLY A 247 24.25 -13.34 7.16
N GLN A 248 23.55 -12.76 8.12
CA GLN A 248 23.45 -13.27 9.51
C GLN A 248 22.44 -14.40 9.65
N ILE A 249 21.36 -14.36 8.86
CA ILE A 249 20.35 -15.40 8.76
C ILE A 249 20.01 -15.66 7.30
N THR A 250 19.38 -16.80 7.01
CA THR A 250 18.86 -17.11 5.67
C THR A 250 17.47 -16.52 5.46
N ALA A 251 17.02 -16.44 4.21
CA ALA A 251 15.66 -16.00 3.89
C ALA A 251 14.59 -16.97 4.45
N GLU A 252 14.90 -18.27 4.51
CA GLU A 252 14.04 -19.29 5.13
C GLU A 252 13.88 -19.06 6.64
N GLU A 253 14.98 -18.74 7.34
CA GLU A 253 14.94 -18.41 8.77
C GLU A 253 14.16 -17.12 9.02
N ALA A 254 14.33 -16.11 8.16
CA ALA A 254 13.59 -14.86 8.23
C ALA A 254 12.08 -15.08 7.97
N ALA A 255 11.73 -15.94 7.01
CA ALA A 255 10.35 -16.32 6.71
C ALA A 255 9.68 -16.98 7.90
N GLN A 256 10.36 -17.97 8.51
CA GLN A 256 9.86 -18.67 9.70
C GLN A 256 9.64 -17.70 10.87
N LYS A 257 10.64 -16.86 11.20
CA LYS A 257 10.55 -15.88 12.28
C LYS A 257 9.40 -14.89 12.06
N THR A 258 9.26 -14.37 10.84
CA THR A 258 8.17 -13.44 10.50
C THR A 258 6.80 -14.08 10.65
N TYR A 259 6.66 -15.33 10.23
CA TYR A 259 5.42 -16.09 10.38
C TYR A 259 5.10 -16.35 11.86
N ASP A 260 6.08 -16.76 12.66
CA ASP A 260 5.92 -17.06 14.08
C ASP A 260 5.51 -15.80 14.87
N ASP A 261 6.15 -14.66 14.61
CA ASP A 261 5.79 -13.37 15.21
C ASP A 261 4.34 -12.97 14.87
N ALA A 262 3.96 -13.13 13.60
CA ALA A 262 2.61 -12.81 13.15
C ALA A 262 1.56 -13.77 13.73
N ALA A 263 1.84 -15.08 13.76
CA ALA A 263 0.94 -16.08 14.32
C ALA A 263 0.74 -15.89 15.84
N ALA A 264 1.76 -15.39 16.55
CA ALA A 264 1.69 -15.12 17.97
C ALA A 264 0.67 -14.03 18.34
N LEU A 265 0.28 -13.15 17.39
CA LEU A 265 -0.76 -12.13 17.62
C LEU A 265 -2.12 -12.77 17.95
N PHE A 266 -2.38 -13.97 17.47
CA PHE A 266 -3.65 -14.69 17.62
C PHE A 266 -3.67 -15.70 18.77
N THR A 267 -2.59 -15.82 19.52
CA THR A 267 -2.46 -16.77 20.63
C THR A 267 -2.57 -16.13 22.02
N LYS A 268 -2.84 -14.83 22.07
CA LYS A 268 -2.98 -14.05 23.32
C LYS A 268 -4.39 -14.06 23.90
#